data_151e8cb936150943175d80ed36b73a47
#
_entry.id   151e8cb936150943175d80ed36b73a47
#
_cell.length_a   1.000
_cell.length_b   1.000
_cell.length_c   1.000
_cell.angle_alpha   90.00
_cell.angle_beta   90.00
_cell.angle_gamma   90.00
#
_symmetry.space_group_name_H-M   'P 1'
#
loop_
_entity.id
_entity.type
_entity.pdbx_description
1 polymer ?
#
loop_
_entity_poly.entity_id
_entity_poly.type
_entity_poly.pdbx_seq_one_letter_code
_entity_poly.pdbx_strand_id
1 'polypeptide(L)'
;MVGERLAEIRKDCGEKQSELAKVLCVSLSTVRSWEQGKSSPSHEALISICKRYHVSADYLLGLSDVDPVYLRRQRISHFTKEELRELQDFCAFLLWKRTQQKQDKQDKP
;
A
#
# COMPACT_ATOMS: atom_id res chain seq x y z
N MET A 1 8.22 15.87 1.16
CA MET A 1 8.31 14.51 0.61
C MET A 1 7.09 13.65 0.92
N VAL A 2 6.65 13.59 2.18
CA VAL A 2 5.40 12.88 2.56
C VAL A 2 4.20 13.47 1.81
N GLY A 3 4.09 14.79 1.76
CA GLY A 3 2.96 15.46 1.12
C GLY A 3 2.84 15.19 -0.36
N GLU A 4 3.94 15.20 -1.07
CA GLU A 4 3.97 14.95 -2.52
C GLU A 4 3.54 13.51 -2.83
N ARG A 5 4.06 12.54 -2.08
CA ARG A 5 3.72 11.13 -2.26
C ARG A 5 2.27 10.85 -1.87
N LEU A 6 1.80 11.48 -0.80
CA LEU A 6 0.40 11.37 -0.39
C LEU A 6 -0.53 11.89 -1.48
N ALA A 7 -0.25 13.07 -2.03
CA ALA A 7 -1.05 13.64 -3.12
C ALA A 7 -1.06 12.74 -4.35
N GLU A 8 0.08 12.19 -4.72
CA GLU A 8 0.23 11.30 -5.85
C GLU A 8 -0.59 10.01 -5.67
N ILE A 9 -0.44 9.36 -4.52
CA ILE A 9 -1.17 8.14 -4.19
C ILE A 9 -2.68 8.39 -4.19
N ARG A 10 -3.12 9.49 -3.55
CA ARG A 10 -4.52 9.85 -3.49
C ARG A 10 -5.11 10.05 -4.88
N LYS A 11 -4.40 10.76 -5.74
CA LYS A 11 -4.84 11.00 -7.12
C LYS A 11 -4.88 9.71 -7.95
N ASP A 12 -3.89 8.84 -7.76
CA ASP A 12 -3.85 7.54 -8.45
C ASP A 12 -5.05 6.68 -8.06
N CYS A 13 -5.53 6.80 -6.83
CA CYS A 13 -6.72 6.09 -6.37
C CYS A 13 -8.03 6.82 -6.69
N GLY A 14 -7.97 7.96 -7.39
CA GLY A 14 -9.15 8.72 -7.80
C GLY A 14 -9.89 9.38 -6.66
N GLU A 15 -9.23 9.64 -5.55
CA GLU A 15 -9.84 10.20 -4.35
C GLU A 15 -9.56 11.69 -4.23
N LYS A 16 -10.57 12.45 -3.82
CA LYS A 16 -10.44 13.90 -3.57
C LYS A 16 -9.89 14.17 -2.16
N GLN A 17 -9.26 15.34 -1.99
CA GLN A 17 -8.77 15.75 -0.67
C GLN A 17 -9.89 15.77 0.37
N SER A 18 -11.09 16.21 -0.02
CA SER A 18 -12.25 16.25 0.88
C SER A 18 -12.69 14.86 1.33
N GLU A 19 -12.59 13.87 0.46
CA GLU A 19 -12.93 12.48 0.78
C GLU A 19 -11.95 11.90 1.79
N LEU A 20 -10.66 12.13 1.59
CA LEU A 20 -9.62 11.69 2.52
C LEU A 20 -9.79 12.36 3.89
N ALA A 21 -10.05 13.67 3.91
CA ALA A 21 -10.28 14.41 5.15
C ALA A 21 -11.44 13.82 5.95
N LYS A 22 -12.51 13.48 5.26
CA LYS A 22 -13.72 12.89 5.86
C LYS A 22 -13.43 11.54 6.51
N VAL A 23 -12.68 10.69 5.81
CA VAL A 23 -12.33 9.36 6.31
C VAL A 23 -11.41 9.43 7.53
N LEU A 24 -10.48 10.36 7.53
CA LEU A 24 -9.52 10.54 8.62
C LEU A 24 -10.07 11.41 9.76
N CYS A 25 -11.30 11.92 9.63
CA CYS A 25 -11.93 12.80 10.61
C CYS A 25 -11.09 14.05 10.89
N VAL A 26 -10.49 14.62 9.85
CA VAL A 26 -9.74 15.87 9.90
C VAL A 26 -10.36 16.90 8.95
N SER A 27 -9.93 18.15 9.06
CA SER A 27 -10.41 19.19 8.16
C SER A 27 -9.76 19.10 6.79
N LEU A 28 -10.43 19.64 5.77
CA LEU A 28 -9.86 19.72 4.42
C LEU A 28 -8.57 20.54 4.42
N SER A 29 -8.51 21.61 5.20
CA SER A 29 -7.30 22.42 5.31
C SER A 29 -6.12 21.66 5.90
N THR A 30 -6.39 20.69 6.78
CA THR A 30 -5.37 19.81 7.35
C THR A 30 -4.75 18.93 6.25
N VAL A 31 -5.57 18.29 5.42
CA VAL A 31 -5.08 17.47 4.30
C VAL A 31 -4.28 18.33 3.32
N ARG A 32 -4.79 19.50 2.98
CA ARG A 32 -4.09 20.44 2.10
C ARG A 32 -2.72 20.82 2.67
N SER A 33 -2.67 21.09 3.97
CA SER A 33 -1.43 21.43 4.66
C SER A 33 -0.41 20.32 4.59
N TRP A 34 -0.85 19.05 4.75
CA TRP A 34 0.04 17.89 4.61
C TRP A 34 0.60 17.78 3.20
N GLU A 35 -0.27 17.91 2.19
CA GLU A 35 0.14 17.77 0.79
C GLU A 35 1.04 18.92 0.33
N GLN A 36 0.90 20.10 0.92
CA GLN A 36 1.76 21.25 0.64
C GLN A 36 3.07 21.26 1.42
N GLY A 37 3.23 20.31 2.35
CA GLY A 37 4.44 20.23 3.16
C GLY A 37 4.50 21.22 4.31
N LYS A 38 3.39 21.89 4.63
CA LYS A 38 3.32 22.83 5.74
C LYS A 38 3.23 22.16 7.10
N SER A 39 2.65 20.97 7.15
CA SER A 39 2.55 20.15 8.34
C SER A 39 2.66 18.67 7.95
N SER A 40 2.82 17.81 8.95
CA SER A 40 2.94 16.38 8.73
C SER A 40 1.79 15.64 9.41
N PRO A 41 1.32 14.50 8.83
CA PRO A 41 0.32 13.68 9.50
C PRO A 41 0.83 13.16 10.84
N SER A 42 -0.07 13.01 11.80
CA SER A 42 0.23 12.32 13.05
C SER A 42 0.53 10.84 12.78
N HIS A 43 1.09 10.14 13.77
CA HIS A 43 1.33 8.69 13.64
C HIS A 43 0.04 7.94 13.32
N GLU A 44 -1.05 8.29 14.00
CA GLU A 44 -2.36 7.66 13.79
C GLU A 44 -2.89 7.92 12.39
N ALA A 45 -2.78 9.16 11.91
CA ALA A 45 -3.19 9.52 10.56
C ALA A 45 -2.33 8.80 9.52
N LEU A 46 -1.03 8.69 9.76
CA LEU A 46 -0.10 8.00 8.88
C LEU A 46 -0.46 6.51 8.75
N ILE A 47 -0.76 5.84 9.86
CA ILE A 47 -1.17 4.44 9.87
C ILE A 47 -2.47 4.27 9.07
N SER A 48 -3.45 5.16 9.28
CA SER A 48 -4.73 5.12 8.57
C SER A 48 -4.55 5.33 7.07
N ILE A 49 -3.68 6.24 6.66
CA ILE A 49 -3.35 6.48 5.25
C ILE A 49 -2.73 5.23 4.62
N CYS A 50 -1.76 4.62 5.29
CA CYS A 50 -1.10 3.41 4.79
C CYS A 50 -2.08 2.26 4.62
N LYS A 51 -2.99 2.07 5.58
CA LYS A 51 -4.01 1.03 5.50
C LYS A 51 -5.02 1.30 4.39
N ARG A 52 -5.43 2.57 4.24
CA ARG A 52 -6.43 2.94 3.24
C ARG A 52 -5.96 2.71 1.82
N TYR A 53 -4.72 3.12 1.52
CA TYR A 53 -4.17 3.05 0.17
C TYR A 53 -3.28 1.83 -0.06
N HIS A 54 -3.11 1.00 0.95
CA HIS A 54 -2.24 -0.19 0.88
C HIS A 54 -0.83 0.16 0.44
N VAL A 55 -0.25 1.19 1.05
CA VAL A 55 1.12 1.61 0.79
C VAL A 55 1.97 1.44 2.05
N SER A 56 3.27 1.29 1.87
CA SER A 56 4.18 1.17 3.01
C SER A 56 4.47 2.54 3.61
N ALA A 57 4.66 2.57 4.93
CA ALA A 57 5.08 3.79 5.62
C ALA A 57 6.47 4.24 5.15
N ASP A 58 7.37 3.30 4.89
CA ASP A 58 8.72 3.61 4.39
C ASP A 58 8.67 4.40 3.09
N TYR A 59 7.82 3.99 2.15
CA TYR A 59 7.64 4.69 0.90
C TYR A 59 7.04 6.09 1.13
N LEU A 60 5.99 6.17 1.92
CA LEU A 60 5.30 7.43 2.20
C LEU A 60 6.23 8.43 2.90
N LEU A 61 7.08 7.95 3.81
CA LEU A 61 8.03 8.78 4.55
C LEU A 61 9.31 9.11 3.77
N GLY A 62 9.50 8.50 2.61
CA GLY A 62 10.67 8.75 1.78
C GLY A 62 11.90 7.92 2.13
N LEU A 63 11.75 6.91 2.99
CA LEU A 63 12.84 5.99 3.35
C LEU A 63 13.10 4.96 2.25
N SER A 64 12.14 4.73 1.37
CA SER A 64 12.26 3.85 0.22
C SER A 64 11.70 4.55 -1.01
N ASP A 65 12.39 4.45 -2.13
CA ASP A 65 11.93 5.01 -3.41
C ASP A 65 10.98 4.07 -4.15
N VAL A 66 10.85 2.85 -3.66
CA VAL A 66 10.04 1.81 -4.28
C VAL A 66 9.02 1.29 -3.29
N ASP A 67 7.74 1.35 -3.66
CA ASP A 67 6.67 0.69 -2.92
C ASP A 67 6.38 -0.65 -3.57
N PRO A 68 6.66 -1.78 -2.89
CA PRO A 68 6.39 -3.11 -3.45
C PRO A 68 4.91 -3.30 -3.80
N VAL A 69 4.01 -2.70 -3.03
CA VAL A 69 2.56 -2.81 -3.28
C VAL A 69 2.17 -2.03 -4.54
N TYR A 70 2.70 -0.83 -4.70
CA TYR A 70 2.44 0.01 -5.88
C TYR A 70 2.98 -0.64 -7.15
N LEU A 71 4.20 -1.15 -7.12
CA LEU A 71 4.79 -1.87 -8.24
C LEU A 71 3.98 -3.10 -8.60
N ARG A 72 3.48 -3.82 -7.60
CA ARG A 72 2.63 -4.99 -7.81
C ARG A 72 1.36 -4.60 -8.56
N ARG A 73 0.71 -3.50 -8.16
CA ARG A 73 -0.50 -3.01 -8.83
C ARG A 73 -0.24 -2.64 -10.28
N GLN A 74 0.86 -1.94 -10.56
CA GLN A 74 1.21 -1.56 -11.92
C GLN A 74 1.48 -2.77 -12.80
N ARG A 75 2.21 -3.76 -12.28
CA ARG A 75 2.48 -5.00 -13.00
C ARG A 75 1.19 -5.79 -13.26
N ILE A 76 0.33 -5.87 -12.26
CA ILE A 76 -0.94 -6.59 -12.35
C ILE A 76 -1.87 -5.96 -13.40
N SER A 77 -1.85 -4.63 -13.57
CA SER A 77 -2.70 -3.95 -14.53
C SER A 77 -2.41 -4.34 -15.99
N HIS A 78 -1.24 -4.89 -16.27
CA HIS A 78 -0.84 -5.35 -17.60
C HIS A 78 -1.20 -6.81 -17.88
N PHE A 79 -1.71 -7.52 -16.88
CA PHE A 79 -2.06 -8.94 -17.02
C PHE A 79 -3.51 -9.10 -17.47
N THR A 80 -3.76 -10.13 -18.28
CA THR A 80 -5.12 -10.55 -18.63
C THR A 80 -5.78 -11.22 -17.42
N LYS A 81 -7.10 -11.42 -17.50
CA LYS A 81 -7.83 -12.13 -16.43
C LYS A 81 -7.32 -13.55 -16.23
N GLU A 82 -6.97 -14.21 -17.34
CA GLU A 82 -6.42 -15.56 -17.30
C GLU A 82 -5.04 -15.59 -16.64
N GLU A 83 -4.19 -14.63 -16.98
CA GLU A 83 -2.87 -14.49 -16.38
C GLU A 83 -2.95 -14.17 -14.88
N LEU A 84 -3.92 -13.34 -14.47
CA LEU A 84 -4.15 -13.05 -13.05
C LEU A 84 -4.56 -14.30 -12.28
N ARG A 85 -5.37 -15.16 -12.90
CA ARG A 85 -5.79 -16.43 -12.30
C ARG A 85 -4.58 -17.35 -12.13
N GLU A 86 -3.74 -17.47 -13.14
CA GLU A 86 -2.49 -18.25 -13.08
C GLU A 86 -1.57 -17.72 -11.98
N LEU A 87 -1.48 -16.39 -11.84
CA LEU A 87 -0.68 -15.76 -10.79
C LEU A 87 -1.20 -16.12 -9.40
N GLN A 88 -2.52 -16.12 -9.21
CA GLN A 88 -3.14 -16.54 -7.95
C GLN A 88 -2.85 -18.01 -7.63
N ASP A 89 -2.96 -18.87 -8.62
CA ASP A 89 -2.67 -20.30 -8.48
C ASP A 89 -1.20 -20.51 -8.10
N PHE A 90 -0.30 -19.79 -8.74
CA PHE A 90 1.13 -19.86 -8.43
C PHE A 90 1.43 -19.38 -7.00
N CYS A 91 0.79 -18.30 -6.56
CA CYS A 91 0.94 -17.81 -5.19
C CYS A 91 0.44 -18.86 -4.18
N ALA A 92 -0.71 -19.47 -4.44
CA ALA A 92 -1.25 -20.52 -3.59
C ALA A 92 -0.30 -21.74 -3.52
N PHE A 93 0.29 -22.12 -4.66
CA PHE A 93 1.27 -23.20 -4.73
C PHE A 93 2.50 -22.89 -3.88
N LEU A 94 3.03 -21.68 -3.96
CA LEU A 94 4.20 -21.28 -3.17
C LEU A 94 3.91 -21.33 -1.67
N LEU A 95 2.73 -20.88 -1.25
CA LEU A 95 2.32 -20.93 0.15
C LEU A 95 2.18 -22.37 0.63
N TRP A 96 1.58 -23.23 -0.18
CA TRP A 96 1.47 -24.65 0.12
C TRP A 96 2.85 -25.31 0.25
N LYS A 97 3.75 -25.00 -0.67
CA LYS A 97 5.12 -25.52 -0.66
C LYS A 97 5.87 -25.12 0.63
N ARG A 98 5.69 -23.88 1.08
CA ARG A 98 6.26 -23.42 2.36
C ARG A 98 5.73 -24.23 3.55
N THR A 99 4.44 -24.52 3.55
CA THR A 99 3.79 -25.30 4.60
C THR A 99 4.35 -26.70 4.65
N GLN A 100 4.54 -27.34 3.49
CA GLN A 100 5.14 -28.67 3.40
C GLN A 100 6.58 -28.70 3.90
N GLN A 101 7.38 -27.71 3.55
CA GLN A 101 8.76 -27.59 4.04
C GLN A 101 8.82 -27.44 5.56
N LYS A 102 7.91 -26.69 6.17
CA LYS A 102 7.83 -26.56 7.62
C LYS A 102 7.44 -27.87 8.29
N GLN A 103 6.51 -28.63 7.72
CA GLN A 103 6.12 -29.93 8.23
C GLN A 103 7.26 -30.94 8.14
N ASP A 104 7.99 -30.98 7.04
CA ASP A 104 9.15 -31.83 6.87
C ASP A 104 10.26 -31.51 7.88
N LYS A 105 10.43 -30.25 8.24
CA LYS A 105 11.41 -29.84 9.27
C LYS A 105 10.95 -30.20 10.67
N GLN A 106 9.64 -30.25 10.92
CA GLN A 106 9.08 -30.61 12.24
C GLN A 106 9.04 -32.11 12.46
N ASP A 107 8.97 -32.90 11.40
CA ASP A 107 8.92 -34.36 11.47
C ASP A 107 10.30 -35.01 11.56
N LYS A 108 11.36 -34.23 11.45
CA LYS A 108 12.73 -34.77 11.66
C LYS A 108 13.06 -34.83 13.15
N PRO A 109 13.43 -36.00 13.65
CA PRO A 109 13.86 -36.16 15.05
C PRO A 109 15.13 -35.39 15.36
#